data_24d0831baeb4d04bd36aed148de2377e
#
_entry.id   24d0831baeb4d04bd36aed148de2377e
#
_cell.length_a   1.000
_cell.length_b   1.000
_cell.length_c   1.000
_cell.angle_alpha   90.00
_cell.angle_beta   90.00
_cell.angle_gamma   90.00
#
_symmetry.space_group_name_H-M   'P 1'
#
loop_
_entity.id
_entity.type
_entity.pdbx_description
1 polymer ?
#
loop_
_entity_poly.entity_id
_entity_poly.type
_entity_poly.pdbx_seq_one_letter_code
_entity_poly.pdbx_strand_id
1 'polypeptide(L)'
;YGMFMHTSAPVTCDFGNSYVGANKLFMGDEALDLFVFIGEPKEVLNEYTEITRKAQMPPLWSFGTWMSRITYFEQKEGYEVAAKLRENKIPSDVIHFDTGWFETDWQCDYKFSPSRFSDPQKMIDDLKKQGFHISLWQLTYFTSKNKFFSEIIDKNLHVKNSKGEMPYEDAVLDFSNPNTVKWYQDKLAGLLKMGVGAIKVDFGEAAPLEGIYASGRGGWYEHNLYPLRYNKAVADITKATNNENIIWARSAWAGSQRYPLHWGGDAANKNVAMESELRGGLSFGLSGFSFWSHDIGGFVQSSPEDLYRRWLPFGFLTSHSRAHGAPPKEPWLYNESFVKAFRTSAEMKYKLMPYVYAQAKECTEKGLPMVRALFVEFPDDPGAWTVEDAYLFGSDIYVAPLMENAKSRPVYLPGGKWIDYQTGKTYYRGWNDIETGEIPCIILVREGAVIPHAKLAQSTDKIDWSNIELRVYGNSEVAKGVICLPSDNKLVSLILNKKGNSYIVEKGQIEGVKYQIK
;
A
#
# COMPACT_ATOMS: atom_id res chain seq x y z
N TYR A 1 -8.90 -16.82 18.36
CA TYR A 1 -8.36 -17.83 17.45
C TYR A 1 -8.53 -17.39 16.00
N GLY A 2 -7.66 -17.89 15.11
CA GLY A 2 -7.75 -17.76 13.68
C GLY A 2 -7.84 -19.11 12.97
N MET A 3 -8.40 -19.13 11.78
CA MET A 3 -8.45 -20.33 10.93
C MET A 3 -7.93 -19.99 9.54
N PHE A 4 -7.11 -20.87 8.98
CA PHE A 4 -6.65 -20.78 7.60
C PHE A 4 -6.95 -22.09 6.88
N MET A 5 -7.82 -22.02 5.89
CA MET A 5 -8.12 -23.15 4.99
C MET A 5 -7.10 -23.08 3.85
N HIS A 6 -6.14 -24.00 3.87
CA HIS A 6 -5.06 -24.05 2.91
C HIS A 6 -5.51 -24.76 1.62
N THR A 7 -6.27 -24.05 0.82
CA THR A 7 -6.70 -24.48 -0.51
C THR A 7 -6.71 -23.30 -1.47
N SER A 8 -6.58 -23.56 -2.75
CA SER A 8 -6.84 -22.60 -3.82
C SER A 8 -8.18 -22.85 -4.55
N ALA A 9 -8.90 -23.90 -4.17
CA ALA A 9 -10.26 -24.11 -4.63
C ALA A 9 -11.22 -23.04 -4.10
N PRO A 10 -12.37 -22.80 -4.74
CA PRO A 10 -13.38 -21.88 -4.22
C PRO A 10 -13.85 -22.27 -2.82
N VAL A 11 -13.93 -21.26 -1.93
CA VAL A 11 -14.42 -21.40 -0.56
C VAL A 11 -15.63 -20.47 -0.38
N THR A 12 -16.71 -21.01 0.14
CA THR A 12 -17.90 -20.25 0.52
C THR A 12 -17.98 -20.17 2.04
N CYS A 13 -18.06 -18.96 2.57
CA CYS A 13 -18.22 -18.70 4.00
C CYS A 13 -19.63 -18.18 4.27
N ASP A 14 -20.35 -18.87 5.15
CA ASP A 14 -21.69 -18.48 5.62
C ASP A 14 -21.63 -18.28 7.13
N PHE A 15 -21.55 -17.06 7.57
CA PHE A 15 -21.51 -16.67 8.98
C PHE A 15 -22.89 -16.23 9.46
N GLY A 16 -23.77 -17.20 9.73
CA GLY A 16 -25.10 -16.98 10.28
C GLY A 16 -26.13 -16.45 9.27
N ASN A 17 -25.82 -16.37 7.97
CA ASN A 17 -26.74 -15.87 6.95
C ASN A 17 -27.87 -16.86 6.64
N SER A 18 -27.55 -18.14 6.39
CA SER A 18 -28.55 -19.18 6.16
C SER A 18 -29.25 -19.63 7.44
N TYR A 19 -28.54 -19.63 8.58
CA TYR A 19 -29.06 -20.02 9.88
C TYR A 19 -28.24 -19.34 10.97
N VAL A 20 -28.87 -18.52 11.76
CA VAL A 20 -28.22 -17.64 12.75
C VAL A 20 -27.37 -18.37 13.80
N GLY A 21 -27.69 -19.63 14.09
CA GLY A 21 -26.97 -20.47 15.05
C GLY A 21 -25.83 -21.28 14.46
N ALA A 22 -25.47 -21.10 13.18
CA ALA A 22 -24.41 -21.88 12.54
C ALA A 22 -23.52 -21.04 11.62
N ASN A 23 -22.23 -21.25 11.74
CA ASN A 23 -21.25 -20.81 10.75
C ASN A 23 -20.85 -22.01 9.88
N LYS A 24 -20.89 -21.84 8.57
CA LYS A 24 -20.61 -22.91 7.60
C LYS A 24 -19.50 -22.48 6.66
N LEU A 25 -18.55 -23.37 6.43
CA LEU A 25 -17.49 -23.21 5.44
C LEU A 25 -17.61 -24.35 4.43
N PHE A 26 -17.82 -24.01 3.17
CA PHE A 26 -17.84 -24.96 2.05
C PHE A 26 -16.57 -24.79 1.24
N MET A 27 -15.89 -25.88 1.01
CA MET A 27 -14.67 -25.93 0.23
C MET A 27 -14.85 -26.88 -0.96
N GLY A 28 -14.54 -26.40 -2.15
CA GLY A 28 -14.62 -27.18 -3.36
C GLY A 28 -13.37 -28.03 -3.61
N ASP A 29 -12.96 -28.80 -2.60
CA ASP A 29 -11.74 -29.63 -2.67
C ASP A 29 -12.03 -31.03 -2.08
N GLU A 30 -11.23 -32.04 -2.45
CA GLU A 30 -11.32 -33.40 -1.97
C GLU A 30 -10.59 -33.61 -0.64
N ALA A 31 -9.72 -32.67 -0.24
CA ALA A 31 -8.96 -32.69 1.00
C ALA A 31 -9.15 -31.41 1.79
N LEU A 32 -9.23 -31.54 3.12
CA LEU A 32 -9.25 -30.41 4.05
C LEU A 32 -7.90 -30.30 4.73
N ASP A 33 -7.18 -29.22 4.41
CA ASP A 33 -5.96 -28.80 5.13
C ASP A 33 -6.28 -27.51 5.90
N LEU A 34 -6.48 -27.65 7.22
CA LEU A 34 -6.94 -26.59 8.11
C LEU A 34 -5.91 -26.31 9.19
N PHE A 35 -5.43 -25.06 9.23
CA PHE A 35 -4.64 -24.55 10.32
C PHE A 35 -5.52 -23.77 11.30
N VAL A 36 -5.36 -24.02 12.59
CA VAL A 36 -6.04 -23.29 13.67
C VAL A 36 -4.98 -22.64 14.53
N PHE A 37 -5.05 -21.32 14.66
CA PHE A 37 -4.14 -20.52 15.48
C PHE A 37 -4.87 -20.12 16.77
N ILE A 38 -4.25 -20.35 17.93
CA ILE A 38 -4.82 -20.02 19.23
C ILE A 38 -3.99 -18.91 19.85
N GLY A 39 -4.61 -17.77 20.12
CA GLY A 39 -3.95 -16.62 20.71
C GLY A 39 -4.69 -15.32 20.46
N GLU A 40 -4.07 -14.22 20.83
CA GLU A 40 -4.52 -12.85 20.58
C GLU A 40 -4.33 -12.47 19.09
N PRO A 41 -5.05 -11.47 18.59
CA PRO A 41 -5.02 -11.11 17.15
C PRO A 41 -3.61 -10.94 16.57
N LYS A 42 -2.68 -10.34 17.31
CA LYS A 42 -1.28 -10.18 16.85
C LYS A 42 -0.53 -11.51 16.78
N GLU A 43 -0.78 -12.42 17.72
CA GLU A 43 -0.17 -13.75 17.74
C GLU A 43 -0.68 -14.58 16.57
N VAL A 44 -2.00 -14.57 16.35
CA VAL A 44 -2.65 -15.24 15.21
C VAL A 44 -2.09 -14.74 13.87
N LEU A 45 -1.95 -13.41 13.69
CA LEU A 45 -1.37 -12.84 12.46
C LEU A 45 0.11 -13.22 12.29
N ASN A 46 0.88 -13.23 13.38
CA ASN A 46 2.27 -13.64 13.33
C ASN A 46 2.41 -15.11 12.92
N GLU A 47 1.67 -16.03 13.58
CA GLU A 47 1.71 -17.45 13.27
C GLU A 47 1.23 -17.77 11.85
N TYR A 48 0.14 -17.12 11.39
CA TYR A 48 -0.33 -17.23 10.02
C TYR A 48 0.74 -16.80 9.02
N THR A 49 1.39 -15.66 9.28
CA THR A 49 2.43 -15.15 8.38
C THR A 49 3.77 -15.89 8.48
N GLU A 50 4.05 -16.62 9.56
CA GLU A 50 5.17 -17.59 9.59
C GLU A 50 4.95 -18.72 8.56
N ILE A 51 3.73 -19.22 8.42
CA ILE A 51 3.40 -20.28 7.47
C ILE A 51 3.36 -19.71 6.03
N THR A 52 2.65 -18.60 5.82
CA THR A 52 2.41 -18.04 4.49
C THR A 52 3.51 -17.08 4.03
N ARG A 53 4.47 -16.80 4.89
CA ARG A 53 5.58 -15.86 4.77
C ARG A 53 5.16 -14.40 5.02
N LYS A 54 5.98 -13.72 5.80
CA LYS A 54 5.86 -12.29 6.11
C LYS A 54 6.19 -11.43 4.89
N ALA A 55 5.67 -10.20 4.89
CA ALA A 55 6.02 -9.20 3.90
C ALA A 55 7.51 -8.86 3.95
N GLN A 56 8.11 -8.66 2.79
CA GLN A 56 9.47 -8.14 2.69
C GLN A 56 9.45 -6.61 2.85
N MET A 57 10.54 -6.04 3.38
CA MET A 57 10.66 -4.59 3.54
C MET A 57 10.80 -3.92 2.17
N PRO A 58 9.88 -3.01 1.79
CA PRO A 58 10.02 -2.26 0.54
C PRO A 58 11.06 -1.14 0.67
N PRO A 59 11.57 -0.60 -0.45
CA PRO A 59 12.54 0.48 -0.44
C PRO A 59 11.93 1.76 0.16
N LEU A 60 12.76 2.57 0.82
CA LEU A 60 12.32 3.80 1.50
C LEU A 60 11.52 4.74 0.59
N TRP A 61 11.97 4.94 -0.65
CA TRP A 61 11.32 5.84 -1.60
C TRP A 61 9.86 5.45 -1.91
N SER A 62 9.52 4.16 -1.77
CA SER A 62 8.15 3.70 -2.06
C SER A 62 7.11 4.23 -1.07
N PHE A 63 7.51 4.57 0.15
CA PHE A 63 6.64 5.20 1.16
C PHE A 63 6.34 6.68 0.88
N GLY A 64 7.05 7.30 -0.06
CA GLY A 64 6.80 8.67 -0.48
C GLY A 64 5.51 8.80 -1.31
N THR A 65 5.30 10.00 -1.84
CA THR A 65 4.12 10.31 -2.67
C THR A 65 4.33 9.79 -4.09
N TRP A 66 3.37 9.02 -4.58
CA TRP A 66 3.25 8.59 -5.97
C TRP A 66 2.25 9.51 -6.69
N MET A 67 2.71 10.20 -7.74
CA MET A 67 1.86 11.06 -8.55
C MET A 67 1.56 10.39 -9.89
N SER A 68 0.28 10.36 -10.22
CA SER A 68 -0.25 9.86 -11.47
C SER A 68 -1.62 10.47 -11.75
N ARG A 69 -2.09 10.27 -12.94
CA ARG A 69 -3.51 10.28 -13.36
C ARG A 69 -3.73 9.03 -14.19
N ILE A 70 -4.91 8.83 -14.79
CA ILE A 70 -5.17 7.62 -15.61
C ILE A 70 -3.98 7.28 -16.49
N THR A 71 -3.38 8.27 -17.18
CA THR A 71 -2.06 8.10 -17.79
C THR A 71 -1.42 9.44 -18.14
N TYR A 72 -0.10 9.45 -18.24
CA TYR A 72 0.68 10.46 -18.95
C TYR A 72 1.10 9.85 -20.27
N PHE A 73 0.72 10.49 -21.37
CA PHE A 73 0.95 9.96 -22.71
C PHE A 73 2.31 10.30 -23.29
N GLU A 74 2.97 11.34 -22.76
CA GLU A 74 4.19 11.90 -23.35
C GLU A 74 5.30 12.10 -22.31
N GLN A 75 6.54 11.97 -22.76
CA GLN A 75 7.72 12.27 -21.95
C GLN A 75 7.65 13.68 -21.33
N LYS A 76 7.15 14.67 -22.09
CA LYS A 76 6.99 16.06 -21.65
C LYS A 76 6.09 16.18 -20.43
N GLU A 77 4.97 15.45 -20.37
CA GLU A 77 4.05 15.49 -19.23
C GLU A 77 4.73 15.02 -17.94
N GLY A 78 5.57 13.97 -18.01
CA GLY A 78 6.36 13.52 -16.86
C GLY A 78 7.29 14.60 -16.31
N TYR A 79 7.98 15.33 -17.17
CA TYR A 79 8.83 16.45 -16.76
C TYR A 79 8.02 17.62 -16.19
N GLU A 80 6.89 17.98 -16.80
CA GLU A 80 6.03 19.08 -16.34
C GLU A 80 5.44 18.79 -14.97
N VAL A 81 4.99 17.56 -14.73
CA VAL A 81 4.46 17.14 -13.44
C VAL A 81 5.54 17.16 -12.36
N ALA A 82 6.72 16.63 -12.64
CA ALA A 82 7.86 16.66 -11.73
C ALA A 82 8.25 18.10 -11.36
N ALA A 83 8.35 18.98 -12.37
CA ALA A 83 8.67 20.39 -12.15
C ALA A 83 7.61 21.08 -11.28
N LYS A 84 6.31 20.88 -11.57
CA LYS A 84 5.22 21.47 -10.78
C LYS A 84 5.15 20.96 -9.36
N LEU A 85 5.46 19.68 -9.10
CA LEU A 85 5.55 19.16 -7.74
C LEU A 85 6.64 19.90 -6.94
N ARG A 86 7.82 20.12 -7.53
CA ARG A 86 8.92 20.86 -6.87
C ARG A 86 8.60 22.34 -6.72
N GLU A 87 8.05 23.01 -7.76
CA GLU A 87 7.61 24.40 -7.71
C GLU A 87 6.59 24.65 -6.60
N ASN A 88 5.59 23.78 -6.47
CA ASN A 88 4.58 23.83 -5.41
C ASN A 88 5.07 23.30 -4.07
N LYS A 89 6.34 22.89 -3.96
CA LYS A 89 6.95 22.31 -2.74
C LYS A 89 6.16 21.13 -2.18
N ILE A 90 5.62 20.29 -3.07
CA ILE A 90 4.91 19.06 -2.71
C ILE A 90 5.93 17.92 -2.68
N PRO A 91 6.22 17.35 -1.49
CA PRO A 91 7.15 16.23 -1.39
C PRO A 91 6.65 15.03 -2.19
N SER A 92 7.52 14.45 -3.03
CA SER A 92 7.13 13.34 -3.92
C SER A 92 8.35 12.53 -4.35
N ASP A 93 8.15 11.23 -4.55
CA ASP A 93 9.21 10.29 -4.91
C ASP A 93 8.95 9.54 -6.21
N VAL A 94 7.71 9.46 -6.70
CA VAL A 94 7.39 8.63 -7.86
C VAL A 94 6.49 9.35 -8.84
N ILE A 95 6.85 9.23 -10.12
CA ILE A 95 5.97 9.52 -11.26
C ILE A 95 5.57 8.17 -11.88
N HIS A 96 4.26 7.92 -11.95
CA HIS A 96 3.74 6.69 -12.53
C HIS A 96 3.14 6.97 -13.91
N PHE A 97 3.58 6.21 -14.92
CA PHE A 97 3.00 6.16 -16.25
C PHE A 97 2.11 4.92 -16.35
N ASP A 98 0.82 5.15 -16.56
CA ASP A 98 -0.17 4.08 -16.69
C ASP A 98 -0.31 3.64 -18.17
N THR A 99 -1.47 3.19 -18.63
CA THR A 99 -1.71 2.48 -19.89
C THR A 99 -1.12 3.12 -21.16
N GLY A 100 -0.95 4.42 -21.20
CA GLY A 100 -0.57 5.19 -22.40
C GLY A 100 0.93 5.37 -22.65
N TRP A 101 1.82 4.70 -21.91
CA TRP A 101 3.26 4.79 -22.20
C TRP A 101 3.70 3.92 -23.40
N PHE A 102 2.86 2.93 -23.81
CA PHE A 102 3.04 2.14 -25.03
C PHE A 102 2.68 2.94 -26.29
N GLU A 103 3.13 2.50 -27.46
CA GLU A 103 2.76 3.15 -28.74
C GLU A 103 1.24 3.15 -28.96
N THR A 104 0.59 2.03 -28.71
CA THR A 104 -0.86 1.93 -28.68
C THR A 104 -1.32 1.72 -27.24
N ASP A 105 -2.22 2.57 -26.76
CA ASP A 105 -2.77 2.52 -25.43
C ASP A 105 -3.33 1.10 -25.11
N TRP A 106 -3.08 0.59 -23.91
CA TRP A 106 -3.42 -0.76 -23.46
C TRP A 106 -2.69 -1.92 -24.13
N GLN A 107 -1.93 -1.71 -25.20
CA GLN A 107 -1.22 -2.78 -25.91
C GLN A 107 0.18 -2.98 -25.35
N CYS A 108 0.30 -3.80 -24.31
CA CYS A 108 1.59 -4.08 -23.64
C CYS A 108 2.63 -4.62 -24.64
N ASP A 109 3.50 -3.75 -25.09
CA ASP A 109 4.60 -4.08 -26.00
C ASP A 109 5.98 -3.95 -25.35
N TYR A 110 6.02 -3.55 -24.07
CA TYR A 110 7.19 -3.39 -23.22
C TYR A 110 8.26 -2.45 -23.79
N LYS A 111 7.82 -1.44 -24.55
CA LYS A 111 8.65 -0.37 -25.07
C LYS A 111 7.94 0.98 -24.91
N PHE A 112 8.68 1.99 -24.52
CA PHE A 112 8.18 3.36 -24.59
C PHE A 112 7.83 3.71 -26.04
N SER A 113 6.70 4.39 -26.24
CA SER A 113 6.27 4.88 -27.53
C SER A 113 7.36 5.74 -28.16
N PRO A 114 7.94 5.36 -29.32
CA PRO A 114 8.98 6.16 -29.96
C PRO A 114 8.49 7.54 -30.42
N SER A 115 7.19 7.66 -30.71
CA SER A 115 6.59 8.93 -31.16
C SER A 115 6.39 9.93 -30.02
N ARG A 116 6.25 9.47 -28.77
CA ARG A 116 5.92 10.30 -27.61
C ARG A 116 7.01 10.34 -26.54
N PHE A 117 7.91 9.39 -26.52
CA PHE A 117 9.06 9.30 -25.64
C PHE A 117 10.34 9.23 -26.47
N SER A 118 10.86 10.40 -26.87
CA SER A 118 12.01 10.50 -27.78
C SER A 118 13.31 9.95 -27.17
N ASP A 119 13.49 10.09 -25.86
CA ASP A 119 14.63 9.57 -25.11
C ASP A 119 14.20 9.15 -23.69
N PRO A 120 13.58 7.98 -23.56
CA PRO A 120 13.08 7.51 -22.26
C PRO A 120 14.20 7.22 -21.25
N GLN A 121 15.39 6.82 -21.70
CA GLN A 121 16.54 6.61 -20.81
C GLN A 121 16.95 7.94 -20.16
N LYS A 122 17.12 8.99 -20.96
CA LYS A 122 17.43 10.33 -20.45
C LYS A 122 16.34 10.83 -19.50
N MET A 123 15.06 10.61 -19.82
CA MET A 123 13.94 11.01 -18.95
C MET A 123 14.06 10.33 -17.58
N ILE A 124 14.28 9.02 -17.53
CA ILE A 124 14.44 8.26 -16.30
C ILE A 124 15.62 8.79 -15.48
N ASP A 125 16.77 9.00 -16.14
CA ASP A 125 17.99 9.49 -15.47
C ASP A 125 17.83 10.92 -14.93
N ASP A 126 17.18 11.80 -15.66
CA ASP A 126 16.97 13.20 -15.27
C ASP A 126 15.95 13.30 -14.11
N LEU A 127 14.87 12.53 -14.15
CA LEU A 127 13.90 12.46 -13.07
C LEU A 127 14.49 11.84 -11.81
N LYS A 128 15.32 10.82 -11.95
CA LYS A 128 16.05 10.20 -10.82
C LYS A 128 17.00 11.19 -10.14
N LYS A 129 17.72 12.03 -10.90
CA LYS A 129 18.56 13.11 -10.34
C LYS A 129 17.75 14.14 -9.52
N GLN A 130 16.47 14.31 -9.84
CA GLN A 130 15.53 15.17 -9.09
C GLN A 130 14.87 14.45 -7.91
N GLY A 131 15.23 13.20 -7.62
CA GLY A 131 14.67 12.38 -6.55
C GLY A 131 13.34 11.72 -6.91
N PHE A 132 13.08 11.47 -8.21
CA PHE A 132 11.91 10.72 -8.65
C PHE A 132 12.28 9.35 -9.18
N HIS A 133 11.53 8.36 -8.81
CA HIS A 133 11.51 7.03 -9.43
C HIS A 133 10.38 6.95 -10.45
N ILE A 134 10.55 6.11 -11.48
CA ILE A 134 9.53 5.86 -12.48
C ILE A 134 8.87 4.53 -12.19
N SER A 135 7.53 4.51 -12.24
CA SER A 135 6.73 3.29 -12.22
C SER A 135 5.96 3.15 -13.52
N LEU A 136 5.85 1.92 -14.02
CA LEU A 136 5.17 1.61 -15.29
C LEU A 136 4.05 0.59 -15.08
N TRP A 137 2.93 0.84 -15.74
CA TRP A 137 1.78 -0.06 -15.81
C TRP A 137 1.99 -1.17 -16.85
N GLN A 138 1.41 -2.33 -16.59
CA GLN A 138 1.25 -3.42 -17.54
C GLN A 138 0.17 -4.41 -17.07
N LEU A 139 -0.25 -5.31 -17.95
CA LEU A 139 -1.17 -6.42 -17.70
C LEU A 139 -0.72 -7.69 -18.41
N THR A 140 -1.45 -8.79 -18.21
CA THR A 140 -1.09 -10.15 -18.68
C THR A 140 -2.07 -10.73 -19.69
N TYR A 141 -2.97 -9.90 -20.22
CA TYR A 141 -3.96 -10.28 -21.22
C TYR A 141 -3.60 -9.63 -22.55
N PHE A 142 -3.52 -10.44 -23.61
CA PHE A 142 -3.04 -10.01 -24.93
C PHE A 142 -4.11 -10.23 -25.97
N THR A 143 -4.64 -9.13 -26.50
CA THR A 143 -5.61 -9.17 -27.61
C THR A 143 -4.94 -9.64 -28.90
N SER A 144 -5.73 -10.12 -29.88
CA SER A 144 -5.23 -10.50 -31.21
C SER A 144 -4.55 -9.34 -31.97
N LYS A 145 -4.76 -8.09 -31.53
CA LYS A 145 -4.11 -6.89 -32.11
C LYS A 145 -2.71 -6.64 -31.53
N ASN A 146 -2.36 -7.29 -30.42
CA ASN A 146 -1.04 -7.10 -29.81
C ASN A 146 0.03 -7.80 -30.64
N LYS A 147 1.15 -7.15 -30.84
CA LYS A 147 2.27 -7.69 -31.65
C LYS A 147 2.87 -8.99 -31.12
N PHE A 148 2.71 -9.28 -29.83
CA PHE A 148 3.19 -10.52 -29.22
C PHE A 148 2.16 -11.66 -29.27
N PHE A 149 0.94 -11.41 -29.74
CA PHE A 149 -0.13 -12.40 -29.70
C PHE A 149 0.28 -13.70 -30.40
N SER A 150 0.76 -13.63 -31.66
CA SER A 150 1.20 -14.82 -32.40
C SER A 150 2.36 -15.53 -31.69
N GLU A 151 3.34 -14.79 -31.18
CA GLU A 151 4.46 -15.37 -30.42
C GLU A 151 3.97 -16.13 -29.18
N ILE A 152 2.99 -15.57 -28.45
CA ILE A 152 2.42 -16.19 -27.25
C ILE A 152 1.71 -17.49 -27.60
N ILE A 153 0.93 -17.49 -28.70
CA ILE A 153 0.23 -18.69 -29.18
C ILE A 153 1.22 -19.76 -29.65
N ASP A 154 2.14 -19.41 -30.52
CA ASP A 154 3.12 -20.33 -31.13
C ASP A 154 4.01 -21.00 -30.07
N LYS A 155 4.39 -20.26 -29.03
CA LYS A 155 5.21 -20.76 -27.93
C LYS A 155 4.41 -21.43 -26.81
N ASN A 156 3.09 -21.52 -26.92
CA ASN A 156 2.19 -22.08 -25.89
C ASN A 156 2.39 -21.41 -24.51
N LEU A 157 2.40 -20.08 -24.46
CA LEU A 157 2.61 -19.32 -23.22
C LEU A 157 1.30 -18.94 -22.51
N HIS A 158 0.16 -19.30 -23.08
CA HIS A 158 -1.19 -18.92 -22.64
C HIS A 158 -1.94 -20.09 -22.01
N VAL A 159 -2.96 -19.75 -21.21
CA VAL A 159 -3.91 -20.73 -20.69
C VAL A 159 -4.76 -21.30 -21.83
N LYS A 160 -5.08 -22.59 -21.77
CA LYS A 160 -5.92 -23.29 -22.76
C LYS A 160 -7.15 -23.88 -22.08
N ASN A 161 -8.22 -24.10 -22.84
CA ASN A 161 -9.36 -24.91 -22.41
C ASN A 161 -9.08 -26.41 -22.59
N SER A 162 -10.04 -27.25 -22.23
CA SER A 162 -9.93 -28.74 -22.38
C SER A 162 -9.81 -29.23 -23.82
N LYS A 163 -10.12 -28.36 -24.79
CA LYS A 163 -9.96 -28.67 -26.23
C LYS A 163 -8.62 -28.20 -26.80
N GLY A 164 -7.79 -27.57 -26.00
CA GLY A 164 -6.52 -26.97 -26.41
C GLY A 164 -6.65 -25.60 -27.09
N GLU A 165 -7.82 -24.96 -27.01
CA GLU A 165 -8.11 -23.62 -27.52
C GLU A 165 -7.98 -22.57 -26.44
N MET A 166 -7.94 -21.29 -26.80
CA MET A 166 -8.04 -20.20 -25.82
C MET A 166 -9.43 -20.17 -25.16
N PRO A 167 -9.53 -20.03 -23.82
CA PRO A 167 -10.82 -19.88 -23.13
C PRO A 167 -11.55 -18.59 -23.48
N TYR A 168 -10.82 -17.52 -23.81
CA TYR A 168 -11.30 -16.19 -24.15
C TYR A 168 -10.74 -15.73 -25.50
N GLU A 169 -11.21 -14.59 -25.99
CA GLU A 169 -10.64 -13.94 -27.20
C GLU A 169 -9.19 -13.48 -26.97
N ASP A 170 -8.87 -13.09 -25.72
CA ASP A 170 -7.53 -12.68 -25.34
C ASP A 170 -6.68 -13.87 -24.90
N ALA A 171 -5.41 -13.85 -25.25
CA ALA A 171 -4.42 -14.77 -24.71
C ALA A 171 -4.03 -14.36 -23.29
N VAL A 172 -4.48 -15.11 -22.30
CA VAL A 172 -4.11 -14.95 -20.89
C VAL A 172 -2.84 -15.73 -20.61
N LEU A 173 -1.77 -15.07 -20.16
CA LEU A 173 -0.49 -15.72 -19.86
C LEU A 173 -0.64 -16.77 -18.75
N ASP A 174 -0.04 -17.95 -18.95
CA ASP A 174 -0.06 -19.03 -17.96
C ASP A 174 1.20 -18.97 -17.06
N PHE A 175 1.10 -18.32 -15.89
CA PHE A 175 2.21 -18.25 -14.93
C PHE A 175 2.50 -19.55 -14.18
N SER A 176 1.77 -20.63 -14.43
CA SER A 176 2.17 -21.98 -14.01
C SER A 176 3.23 -22.60 -14.94
N ASN A 177 3.41 -22.02 -16.14
CA ASN A 177 4.39 -22.43 -17.14
C ASN A 177 5.73 -21.67 -16.91
N PRO A 178 6.84 -22.35 -16.59
CA PRO A 178 8.14 -21.71 -16.43
C PRO A 178 8.63 -20.95 -17.66
N ASN A 179 8.27 -21.39 -18.87
CA ASN A 179 8.63 -20.70 -20.11
C ASN A 179 7.90 -19.35 -20.22
N THR A 180 6.64 -19.30 -19.82
CA THR A 180 5.87 -18.05 -19.74
C THR A 180 6.47 -17.09 -18.74
N VAL A 181 6.81 -17.58 -17.54
CA VAL A 181 7.47 -16.77 -16.50
C VAL A 181 8.77 -16.17 -17.04
N LYS A 182 9.62 -16.99 -17.65
CA LYS A 182 10.88 -16.51 -18.22
C LYS A 182 10.66 -15.49 -19.35
N TRP A 183 9.77 -15.78 -20.30
CA TRP A 183 9.45 -14.87 -21.41
C TRP A 183 9.00 -13.50 -20.89
N TYR A 184 8.13 -13.51 -19.91
CA TYR A 184 7.57 -12.30 -19.31
C TYR A 184 8.64 -11.52 -18.52
N GLN A 185 9.43 -12.20 -17.71
CA GLN A 185 10.53 -11.60 -16.96
C GLN A 185 11.58 -10.98 -17.88
N ASP A 186 11.89 -11.60 -19.01
CA ASP A 186 12.85 -11.06 -19.99
C ASP A 186 12.34 -9.70 -20.57
N LYS A 187 11.01 -9.52 -20.75
CA LYS A 187 10.44 -8.24 -21.19
C LYS A 187 10.58 -7.17 -20.10
N LEU A 188 10.26 -7.50 -18.86
CA LEU A 188 10.35 -6.56 -17.73
C LEU A 188 11.79 -6.20 -17.36
N ALA A 189 12.71 -7.15 -17.47
CA ALA A 189 14.12 -6.93 -17.17
C ALA A 189 14.74 -5.81 -18.00
N GLY A 190 14.29 -5.64 -19.26
CA GLY A 190 14.74 -4.54 -20.13
C GLY A 190 14.38 -3.17 -19.54
N LEU A 191 13.15 -3.01 -19.05
CA LEU A 191 12.65 -1.77 -18.44
C LEU A 191 13.35 -1.48 -17.10
N LEU A 192 13.46 -2.50 -16.25
CA LEU A 192 14.11 -2.37 -14.94
C LEU A 192 15.59 -1.98 -15.09
N LYS A 193 16.31 -2.54 -16.08
CA LYS A 193 17.70 -2.17 -16.40
C LYS A 193 17.85 -0.72 -16.89
N MET A 194 16.81 -0.14 -17.48
CA MET A 194 16.79 1.29 -17.81
C MET A 194 16.68 2.18 -16.55
N GLY A 195 16.37 1.62 -15.39
CA GLY A 195 16.21 2.37 -14.13
C GLY A 195 14.76 2.58 -13.71
N VAL A 196 13.80 1.87 -14.33
CA VAL A 196 12.42 1.81 -13.82
C VAL A 196 12.42 1.23 -12.42
N GLY A 197 11.82 1.95 -11.46
CA GLY A 197 11.86 1.60 -10.04
C GLY A 197 10.84 0.52 -9.67
N ALA A 198 9.64 0.58 -10.23
CA ALA A 198 8.57 -0.36 -9.92
C ALA A 198 7.68 -0.67 -11.14
N ILE A 199 7.09 -1.85 -11.11
CA ILE A 199 6.08 -2.29 -12.10
C ILE A 199 4.72 -2.35 -11.40
N LYS A 200 3.69 -1.71 -11.97
CA LYS A 200 2.29 -1.90 -11.57
C LYS A 200 1.81 -3.22 -12.16
N VAL A 201 1.34 -4.10 -11.29
CA VAL A 201 0.90 -5.47 -11.58
C VAL A 201 -0.63 -5.47 -11.57
N ASP A 202 -1.19 -4.96 -12.66
CA ASP A 202 -2.63 -4.74 -12.77
C ASP A 202 -3.37 -5.99 -13.25
N PHE A 203 -4.66 -6.07 -12.95
CA PHE A 203 -5.51 -7.22 -13.25
C PHE A 203 -5.05 -8.52 -12.55
N GLY A 204 -5.31 -9.67 -13.16
CA GLY A 204 -5.03 -11.01 -12.63
C GLY A 204 -6.25 -11.71 -12.06
N GLU A 205 -7.36 -11.01 -11.89
CA GLU A 205 -8.63 -11.56 -11.38
C GLU A 205 -9.40 -12.38 -12.42
N ALA A 206 -9.18 -12.11 -13.73
CA ALA A 206 -9.87 -12.78 -14.82
C ALA A 206 -9.13 -14.02 -15.32
N ALA A 207 -8.33 -14.67 -14.48
CA ALA A 207 -7.72 -15.96 -14.83
C ALA A 207 -8.81 -17.00 -15.16
N PRO A 208 -8.74 -17.73 -16.28
CA PRO A 208 -9.82 -18.59 -16.75
C PRO A 208 -10.15 -19.73 -15.80
N LEU A 209 -11.40 -19.80 -15.32
CA LEU A 209 -11.93 -20.92 -14.51
C LEU A 209 -12.05 -22.22 -15.30
N GLU A 210 -12.35 -22.13 -16.60
CA GLU A 210 -12.44 -23.29 -17.51
C GLU A 210 -11.07 -23.65 -18.11
N GLY A 211 -10.00 -22.97 -17.67
CA GLY A 211 -8.65 -23.17 -18.16
C GLY A 211 -8.03 -24.47 -17.68
N ILE A 212 -7.19 -25.04 -18.54
CA ILE A 212 -6.21 -26.08 -18.19
C ILE A 212 -4.84 -25.41 -18.22
N TYR A 213 -4.16 -25.47 -17.12
CA TYR A 213 -2.89 -24.78 -16.92
C TYR A 213 -1.71 -25.75 -17.07
N ALA A 214 -0.54 -25.24 -17.38
CA ALA A 214 0.67 -26.04 -17.56
C ALA A 214 1.07 -26.83 -16.30
N SER A 215 0.58 -26.43 -15.12
CA SER A 215 0.71 -27.19 -13.88
C SER A 215 0.00 -28.56 -13.91
N GLY A 216 -0.86 -28.80 -14.91
CA GLY A 216 -1.75 -29.96 -15.00
C GLY A 216 -3.05 -29.81 -14.20
N ARG A 217 -3.26 -28.66 -13.53
CA ARG A 217 -4.48 -28.35 -12.78
C ARG A 217 -5.45 -27.54 -13.62
N GLY A 218 -6.74 -27.71 -13.37
CA GLY A 218 -7.80 -26.88 -13.94
C GLY A 218 -7.90 -25.52 -13.23
N GLY A 219 -8.61 -24.60 -13.90
CA GLY A 219 -8.87 -23.28 -13.38
C GLY A 219 -9.60 -23.25 -12.03
N TRP A 220 -10.27 -24.33 -11.66
CA TRP A 220 -10.84 -24.52 -10.31
C TRP A 220 -9.83 -24.25 -9.19
N TYR A 221 -8.56 -24.64 -9.38
CA TYR A 221 -7.47 -24.41 -8.44
C TYR A 221 -6.55 -23.26 -8.86
N GLU A 222 -6.29 -23.11 -10.14
CA GLU A 222 -5.30 -22.15 -10.63
C GLU A 222 -5.82 -20.72 -10.71
N HIS A 223 -7.14 -20.50 -10.80
CA HIS A 223 -7.73 -19.16 -10.80
C HIS A 223 -7.28 -18.34 -9.57
N ASN A 224 -7.44 -18.89 -8.37
CA ASN A 224 -7.04 -18.20 -7.12
C ASN A 224 -5.52 -18.15 -6.94
N LEU A 225 -4.76 -19.09 -7.48
CA LEU A 225 -3.28 -19.08 -7.45
C LEU A 225 -2.66 -18.13 -8.45
N TYR A 226 -3.39 -17.76 -9.50
CA TYR A 226 -2.89 -16.93 -10.59
C TYR A 226 -2.28 -15.60 -10.07
N PRO A 227 -2.96 -14.82 -9.23
CA PRO A 227 -2.39 -13.59 -8.66
C PRO A 227 -1.06 -13.82 -7.93
N LEU A 228 -0.97 -14.87 -7.12
CA LEU A 228 0.26 -15.19 -6.40
C LEU A 228 1.42 -15.50 -7.35
N ARG A 229 1.17 -16.28 -8.41
CA ARG A 229 2.19 -16.62 -9.43
C ARG A 229 2.62 -15.39 -10.22
N TYR A 230 1.66 -14.58 -10.61
CA TYR A 230 1.86 -13.32 -11.33
C TYR A 230 2.69 -12.33 -10.50
N ASN A 231 2.27 -12.06 -9.26
CA ASN A 231 3.00 -11.19 -8.34
C ASN A 231 4.43 -11.68 -8.12
N LYS A 232 4.61 -13.00 -7.93
CA LYS A 232 5.93 -13.61 -7.78
C LYS A 232 6.81 -13.37 -9.00
N ALA A 233 6.29 -13.57 -10.21
CA ALA A 233 7.05 -13.41 -11.45
C ALA A 233 7.62 -11.99 -11.57
N VAL A 234 6.82 -10.97 -11.25
CA VAL A 234 7.25 -9.55 -11.31
C VAL A 234 8.19 -9.21 -10.15
N ALA A 235 7.87 -9.64 -8.94
CA ALA A 235 8.70 -9.37 -7.76
C ALA A 235 10.10 -9.99 -7.88
N ASP A 236 10.19 -11.23 -8.37
CA ASP A 236 11.47 -11.93 -8.53
C ASP A 236 12.37 -11.19 -9.51
N ILE A 237 11.87 -10.75 -10.67
CA ILE A 237 12.69 -10.02 -11.65
C ILE A 237 13.03 -8.60 -11.17
N THR A 238 12.13 -7.94 -10.46
CA THR A 238 12.41 -6.63 -9.84
C THR A 238 13.53 -6.77 -8.81
N LYS A 239 13.43 -7.76 -7.93
CA LYS A 239 14.49 -8.06 -6.94
C LYS A 239 15.81 -8.41 -7.59
N ALA A 240 15.78 -9.26 -8.62
CA ALA A 240 17.00 -9.68 -9.32
C ALA A 240 17.70 -8.54 -10.06
N THR A 241 16.94 -7.54 -10.55
CA THR A 241 17.48 -6.43 -11.35
C THR A 241 17.84 -5.22 -10.50
N ASN A 242 16.93 -4.78 -9.61
CA ASN A 242 17.06 -3.56 -8.82
C ASN A 242 17.56 -3.81 -7.40
N ASN A 243 17.60 -5.07 -6.94
CA ASN A 243 17.83 -5.47 -5.55
C ASN A 243 16.79 -4.90 -4.57
N GLU A 244 15.59 -4.58 -5.02
CA GLU A 244 14.51 -4.00 -4.24
C GLU A 244 13.27 -4.89 -4.23
N ASN A 245 12.52 -4.89 -3.12
CA ASN A 245 11.29 -5.66 -2.94
C ASN A 245 10.10 -4.70 -3.13
N ILE A 246 9.70 -4.44 -4.36
CA ILE A 246 8.60 -3.54 -4.66
C ILE A 246 7.89 -3.94 -5.96
N ILE A 247 6.59 -4.10 -5.89
CA ILE A 247 5.63 -4.12 -6.99
C ILE A 247 4.42 -3.29 -6.55
N TRP A 248 3.54 -2.95 -7.48
CA TRP A 248 2.26 -2.32 -7.15
C TRP A 248 1.15 -3.18 -7.74
N ALA A 249 0.60 -4.12 -6.94
CA ALA A 249 -0.29 -5.18 -7.42
C ALA A 249 -1.76 -4.96 -7.02
N ARG A 250 -2.70 -5.41 -7.87
CA ARG A 250 -4.14 -5.39 -7.60
C ARG A 250 -4.61 -6.70 -7.00
N SER A 251 -4.52 -7.77 -7.74
CA SER A 251 -4.98 -9.08 -7.30
C SER A 251 -3.98 -9.77 -6.37
N ALA A 252 -4.48 -10.56 -5.45
CA ALA A 252 -3.70 -11.27 -4.46
C ALA A 252 -4.29 -12.62 -4.09
N TRP A 253 -3.49 -13.48 -3.49
CA TRP A 253 -3.89 -14.70 -2.79
C TRP A 253 -3.03 -14.87 -1.55
N ALA A 254 -3.39 -15.83 -0.66
CA ALA A 254 -2.58 -16.17 0.50
C ALA A 254 -1.11 -16.42 0.09
N GLY A 255 -0.18 -15.71 0.68
CA GLY A 255 1.23 -15.71 0.31
C GLY A 255 1.67 -14.53 -0.57
N SER A 256 0.75 -13.78 -1.20
CA SER A 256 1.10 -12.58 -1.98
C SER A 256 1.64 -11.44 -1.12
N GLN A 257 1.34 -11.41 0.18
CA GLN A 257 1.87 -10.41 1.12
C GLN A 257 3.40 -10.32 1.13
N ARG A 258 4.11 -11.39 0.73
CA ARG A 258 5.58 -11.40 0.55
C ARG A 258 6.07 -10.40 -0.48
N TYR A 259 5.21 -10.04 -1.42
CA TYR A 259 5.54 -9.20 -2.57
C TYR A 259 4.83 -7.85 -2.42
N PRO A 260 5.40 -6.91 -1.62
CA PRO A 260 4.77 -5.61 -1.41
C PRO A 260 4.76 -4.81 -2.73
N LEU A 261 3.72 -4.00 -2.97
CA LEU A 261 2.51 -3.82 -2.17
C LEU A 261 1.25 -4.09 -3.01
N HIS A 262 0.08 -3.93 -2.37
CA HIS A 262 -1.22 -4.06 -3.04
C HIS A 262 -2.09 -2.82 -2.80
N TRP A 263 -3.07 -2.57 -3.71
CA TRP A 263 -4.03 -1.47 -3.55
C TRP A 263 -5.48 -1.97 -3.73
N GLY A 264 -6.44 -1.13 -3.32
CA GLY A 264 -7.87 -1.48 -3.28
C GLY A 264 -8.59 -1.54 -4.64
N GLY A 265 -7.90 -1.21 -5.75
CA GLY A 265 -8.50 -1.18 -7.09
C GLY A 265 -9.14 0.16 -7.42
N ASP A 266 -10.16 0.12 -8.29
CA ASP A 266 -10.75 1.28 -8.96
C ASP A 266 -11.96 1.83 -8.17
N ALA A 267 -11.70 2.49 -7.04
CA ALA A 267 -12.75 3.04 -6.19
C ALA A 267 -13.56 4.14 -6.88
N ALA A 268 -14.88 4.17 -6.64
CA ALA A 268 -15.72 5.28 -7.07
C ALA A 268 -15.42 6.57 -6.31
N ASN A 269 -15.70 7.73 -6.92
CA ASN A 269 -15.45 9.04 -6.32
C ASN A 269 -16.66 9.49 -5.47
N LYS A 270 -16.92 8.75 -4.38
CA LYS A 270 -18.07 8.94 -3.47
C LYS A 270 -17.67 8.67 -2.02
N ASN A 271 -18.40 9.24 -1.07
CA ASN A 271 -18.16 9.00 0.37
C ASN A 271 -18.20 7.52 0.73
N VAL A 272 -19.23 6.79 0.28
CA VAL A 272 -19.37 5.35 0.55
C VAL A 272 -18.20 4.52 -0.01
N ALA A 273 -17.57 4.95 -1.10
CA ALA A 273 -16.39 4.28 -1.61
C ALA A 273 -15.16 4.53 -0.74
N MET A 274 -15.00 5.73 -0.19
CA MET A 274 -13.95 6.03 0.79
C MET A 274 -14.10 5.17 2.05
N GLU A 275 -15.33 4.97 2.54
CA GLU A 275 -15.61 4.05 3.65
C GLU A 275 -15.29 2.61 3.29
N SER A 276 -15.68 2.17 2.09
CA SER A 276 -15.42 0.81 1.59
C SER A 276 -13.93 0.54 1.44
N GLU A 277 -13.14 1.53 0.98
CA GLU A 277 -11.69 1.43 0.92
C GLU A 277 -11.09 1.21 2.32
N LEU A 278 -11.54 1.95 3.34
CA LEU A 278 -11.04 1.74 4.69
C LEU A 278 -11.39 0.34 5.20
N ARG A 279 -12.65 -0.08 5.09
CA ARG A 279 -13.10 -1.42 5.52
C ARG A 279 -12.35 -2.53 4.77
N GLY A 280 -12.20 -2.37 3.46
CA GLY A 280 -11.43 -3.28 2.62
C GLY A 280 -9.96 -3.37 3.06
N GLY A 281 -9.33 -2.23 3.33
CA GLY A 281 -7.95 -2.16 3.83
C GLY A 281 -7.77 -2.82 5.20
N LEU A 282 -8.71 -2.62 6.13
CA LEU A 282 -8.71 -3.30 7.43
C LEU A 282 -8.84 -4.81 7.28
N SER A 283 -9.78 -5.28 6.47
CA SER A 283 -9.98 -6.71 6.17
C SER A 283 -8.75 -7.32 5.49
N PHE A 284 -8.15 -6.58 4.55
CA PHE A 284 -6.94 -7.00 3.86
C PHE A 284 -5.74 -7.15 4.82
N GLY A 285 -5.59 -6.20 5.75
CA GLY A 285 -4.59 -6.27 6.81
C GLY A 285 -4.75 -7.50 7.72
N LEU A 286 -6.00 -7.87 8.05
CA LEU A 286 -6.33 -9.10 8.81
C LEU A 286 -6.04 -10.39 8.03
N SER A 287 -5.82 -10.29 6.73
CA SER A 287 -5.35 -11.40 5.87
C SER A 287 -3.82 -11.48 5.78
N GLY A 288 -3.09 -10.78 6.65
CA GLY A 288 -1.63 -10.84 6.78
C GLY A 288 -0.86 -9.88 5.88
N PHE A 289 -1.52 -8.93 5.23
CA PHE A 289 -0.87 -7.93 4.38
C PHE A 289 -0.41 -6.73 5.19
N SER A 290 0.90 -6.55 5.29
CA SER A 290 1.49 -5.42 6.04
C SER A 290 1.32 -4.08 5.32
N PHE A 291 1.31 -4.07 3.99
CA PHE A 291 1.32 -2.86 3.17
C PHE A 291 0.11 -2.81 2.25
N TRP A 292 -0.59 -1.70 2.29
CA TRP A 292 -1.77 -1.43 1.51
C TRP A 292 -1.85 0.03 1.10
N SER A 293 -2.47 0.28 -0.04
CA SER A 293 -2.74 1.61 -0.58
C SER A 293 -4.12 1.64 -1.24
N HIS A 294 -4.52 2.82 -1.66
CA HIS A 294 -5.72 3.06 -2.46
C HIS A 294 -5.52 4.33 -3.31
N ASP A 295 -6.38 4.54 -4.28
CA ASP A 295 -6.34 5.72 -5.12
C ASP A 295 -7.00 6.91 -4.42
N ILE A 296 -6.18 7.85 -3.94
CA ILE A 296 -6.62 8.99 -3.13
C ILE A 296 -7.63 9.84 -3.91
N GLY A 297 -8.84 9.99 -3.34
CA GLY A 297 -9.95 10.71 -3.98
C GLY A 297 -10.79 9.86 -4.92
N GLY A 298 -10.53 8.55 -5.05
CA GLY A 298 -11.19 7.62 -5.97
C GLY A 298 -10.62 7.66 -7.38
N PHE A 299 -10.97 6.66 -8.20
CA PHE A 299 -10.34 6.42 -9.51
C PHE A 299 -11.26 6.76 -10.70
N VAL A 300 -12.54 6.33 -10.65
CA VAL A 300 -13.40 6.15 -11.84
C VAL A 300 -13.75 7.47 -12.53
N GLN A 301 -13.90 8.56 -11.77
CA GLN A 301 -14.33 9.87 -12.25
C GLN A 301 -13.46 10.99 -11.69
N SER A 302 -13.63 12.22 -12.18
CA SER A 302 -13.04 13.41 -11.56
C SER A 302 -13.51 13.52 -10.11
N SER A 303 -12.57 13.69 -9.19
CA SER A 303 -12.89 13.77 -7.76
C SER A 303 -13.52 15.11 -7.42
N PRO A 304 -14.69 15.16 -6.77
CA PRO A 304 -15.16 16.38 -6.12
C PRO A 304 -14.11 16.91 -5.15
N GLU A 305 -13.86 18.22 -5.16
CA GLU A 305 -12.76 18.82 -4.39
C GLU A 305 -12.87 18.53 -2.89
N ASP A 306 -14.08 18.63 -2.31
CA ASP A 306 -14.30 18.38 -0.89
C ASP A 306 -14.03 16.92 -0.49
N LEU A 307 -14.46 15.97 -1.31
CA LEU A 307 -14.18 14.55 -1.12
C LEU A 307 -12.67 14.27 -1.21
N TYR A 308 -12.02 14.79 -2.24
CA TYR A 308 -10.59 14.58 -2.44
C TYR A 308 -9.79 15.21 -1.28
N ARG A 309 -10.16 16.40 -0.83
CA ARG A 309 -9.55 17.08 0.32
C ARG A 309 -9.64 16.26 1.61
N ARG A 310 -10.78 15.63 1.89
CA ARG A 310 -10.97 14.74 3.06
C ARG A 310 -10.25 13.40 2.90
N TRP A 311 -10.11 12.92 1.67
CA TRP A 311 -9.41 11.69 1.37
C TRP A 311 -7.88 11.82 1.45
N LEU A 312 -7.33 13.04 1.28
CA LEU A 312 -5.88 13.29 1.35
C LEU A 312 -5.25 12.76 2.65
N PRO A 313 -5.64 13.21 3.85
CA PRO A 313 -5.01 12.75 5.08
C PRO A 313 -5.19 11.25 5.32
N PHE A 314 -6.31 10.67 4.95
CA PHE A 314 -6.52 9.22 4.96
C PHE A 314 -5.47 8.53 4.07
N GLY A 315 -5.33 8.96 2.82
CA GLY A 315 -4.38 8.38 1.90
C GLY A 315 -2.92 8.58 2.30
N PHE A 316 -2.58 9.70 2.95
CA PHE A 316 -1.22 9.95 3.45
C PHE A 316 -0.91 9.25 4.78
N LEU A 317 -1.93 8.83 5.55
CA LEU A 317 -1.77 8.04 6.77
C LEU A 317 -2.05 6.55 6.55
N THR A 318 -1.78 6.06 5.36
CA THR A 318 -1.65 4.63 5.04
C THR A 318 -0.19 4.29 4.71
N SER A 319 0.14 3.03 4.53
CA SER A 319 1.54 2.63 4.28
C SER A 319 2.12 3.33 3.06
N HIS A 320 1.41 3.30 1.93
CA HIS A 320 1.82 3.90 0.67
C HIS A 320 0.73 4.86 0.19
N SER A 321 1.11 5.91 -0.55
CA SER A 321 0.21 7.01 -0.90
C SER A 321 0.32 7.34 -2.38
N ARG A 322 -0.77 7.13 -3.12
CA ARG A 322 -0.83 7.38 -4.55
C ARG A 322 -2.03 8.26 -4.92
N ALA A 323 -1.75 9.42 -5.54
CA ALA A 323 -2.76 10.17 -6.27
C ALA A 323 -2.86 9.58 -7.68
N HIS A 324 -3.99 8.96 -8.02
CA HIS A 324 -4.23 8.28 -9.29
C HIS A 324 -5.72 8.23 -9.61
N GLY A 325 -6.07 8.13 -10.89
CA GLY A 325 -7.45 8.02 -11.38
C GLY A 325 -7.79 9.04 -12.45
N ALA A 326 -9.08 9.18 -12.76
CA ALA A 326 -9.57 10.12 -13.77
C ALA A 326 -9.14 11.56 -13.45
N PRO A 327 -8.65 12.33 -14.46
CA PRO A 327 -8.21 13.69 -14.24
C PRO A 327 -9.38 14.64 -13.89
N PRO A 328 -9.12 15.75 -13.18
CA PRO A 328 -7.80 16.13 -12.66
C PRO A 328 -7.41 15.33 -11.41
N LYS A 329 -6.10 15.04 -11.26
CA LYS A 329 -5.52 14.46 -10.03
C LYS A 329 -4.42 15.33 -9.46
N GLU A 330 -3.72 16.04 -10.31
CA GLU A 330 -2.68 16.97 -9.90
C GLU A 330 -3.31 18.16 -9.16
N PRO A 331 -2.80 18.52 -7.95
CA PRO A 331 -3.47 19.50 -7.08
C PRO A 331 -3.57 20.92 -7.68
N TRP A 332 -2.64 21.31 -8.54
CA TRP A 332 -2.67 22.63 -9.22
C TRP A 332 -3.75 22.76 -10.30
N LEU A 333 -4.44 21.68 -10.65
CA LEU A 333 -5.59 21.69 -11.56
C LEU A 333 -6.92 22.00 -10.86
N TYR A 334 -6.89 22.12 -9.52
CA TYR A 334 -8.02 22.58 -8.70
C TYR A 334 -7.85 24.08 -8.41
N ASN A 335 -7.37 24.43 -7.24
CA ASN A 335 -7.11 25.80 -6.83
C ASN A 335 -5.97 25.87 -5.80
N GLU A 336 -5.51 27.09 -5.45
CA GLU A 336 -4.40 27.30 -4.51
C GLU A 336 -4.67 26.73 -3.11
N SER A 337 -5.92 26.81 -2.63
CA SER A 337 -6.33 26.24 -1.36
C SER A 337 -6.20 24.71 -1.36
N PHE A 338 -6.51 24.07 -2.48
CA PHE A 338 -6.34 22.63 -2.64
C PHE A 338 -4.87 22.23 -2.74
N VAL A 339 -4.04 23.00 -3.46
CA VAL A 339 -2.57 22.82 -3.48
C VAL A 339 -2.01 22.86 -2.05
N LYS A 340 -2.46 23.84 -1.25
CA LYS A 340 -2.05 23.94 0.16
C LYS A 340 -2.46 22.70 0.95
N ALA A 341 -3.69 22.22 0.83
CA ALA A 341 -4.19 21.04 1.54
C ALA A 341 -3.42 19.77 1.16
N PHE A 342 -3.17 19.57 -0.13
CA PHE A 342 -2.38 18.45 -0.64
C PHE A 342 -0.96 18.48 -0.07
N ARG A 343 -0.30 19.65 -0.18
CA ARG A 343 1.04 19.86 0.36
C ARG A 343 1.11 19.60 1.86
N THR A 344 0.18 20.14 2.66
CA THR A 344 0.13 19.95 4.11
C THR A 344 0.02 18.46 4.48
N SER A 345 -0.82 17.70 3.77
CA SER A 345 -0.96 16.26 4.00
C SER A 345 0.29 15.47 3.60
N ALA A 346 0.91 15.83 2.47
CA ALA A 346 2.16 15.20 2.03
C ALA A 346 3.31 15.53 3.00
N GLU A 347 3.48 16.80 3.40
CA GLU A 347 4.50 17.23 4.37
C GLU A 347 4.37 16.52 5.72
N MET A 348 3.14 16.27 6.19
CA MET A 348 2.89 15.49 7.41
C MET A 348 3.51 14.11 7.29
N LYS A 349 3.26 13.38 6.20
CA LYS A 349 3.84 12.05 5.97
C LYS A 349 5.37 12.08 5.92
N TYR A 350 5.96 13.06 5.21
CA TYR A 350 7.42 13.15 5.11
C TYR A 350 8.08 13.49 6.44
N LYS A 351 7.45 14.32 7.26
CA LYS A 351 7.90 14.56 8.64
C LYS A 351 7.79 13.30 9.50
N LEU A 352 6.73 12.51 9.32
CA LEU A 352 6.52 11.23 10.01
C LEU A 352 7.34 10.07 9.42
N MET A 353 8.17 10.27 8.39
CA MET A 353 8.85 9.16 7.70
C MET A 353 9.69 8.28 8.64
N PRO A 354 10.38 8.78 9.67
CA PRO A 354 11.07 7.92 10.63
C PRO A 354 10.11 6.99 11.41
N TYR A 355 8.92 7.46 11.76
CA TYR A 355 7.88 6.64 12.36
C TYR A 355 7.35 5.62 11.34
N VAL A 356 7.00 6.08 10.13
CA VAL A 356 6.48 5.21 9.05
C VAL A 356 7.43 4.06 8.75
N TYR A 357 8.72 4.36 8.59
CA TYR A 357 9.74 3.36 8.26
C TYR A 357 9.97 2.38 9.42
N ALA A 358 9.99 2.86 10.67
CA ALA A 358 10.10 2.01 11.84
C ALA A 358 8.88 1.08 12.01
N GLN A 359 7.66 1.60 11.79
CA GLN A 359 6.43 0.79 11.83
C GLN A 359 6.40 -0.23 10.69
N ALA A 360 6.85 0.13 9.49
CA ALA A 360 6.99 -0.80 8.38
C ALA A 360 7.93 -1.95 8.73
N LYS A 361 9.09 -1.63 9.33
CA LYS A 361 10.04 -2.64 9.79
C LYS A 361 9.43 -3.57 10.85
N GLU A 362 8.75 -3.02 11.85
CA GLU A 362 8.05 -3.79 12.87
C GLU A 362 7.01 -4.74 12.24
N CYS A 363 6.23 -4.23 11.28
CA CYS A 363 5.22 -5.02 10.58
C CYS A 363 5.81 -6.19 9.81
N THR A 364 6.96 -6.00 9.13
CA THR A 364 7.64 -7.09 8.42
C THR A 364 8.24 -8.14 9.35
N GLU A 365 8.65 -7.76 10.56
CA GLU A 365 9.17 -8.70 11.56
C GLU A 365 8.06 -9.51 12.25
N LYS A 366 6.91 -8.88 12.50
CA LYS A 366 5.81 -9.45 13.29
C LYS A 366 4.61 -9.92 12.46
N GLY A 367 4.61 -9.71 11.14
CA GLY A 367 3.47 -10.05 10.27
C GLY A 367 2.24 -9.19 10.50
N LEU A 368 2.40 -7.97 11.01
CA LEU A 368 1.30 -7.06 11.33
C LEU A 368 0.99 -6.11 10.18
N PRO A 369 -0.27 -5.63 10.04
CA PRO A 369 -0.60 -4.56 9.12
C PRO A 369 -0.16 -3.19 9.67
N MET A 370 0.19 -2.26 8.76
CA MET A 370 0.42 -0.86 9.15
C MET A 370 -0.91 -0.11 9.40
N VAL A 371 -1.98 -0.49 8.71
CA VAL A 371 -3.35 0.00 8.94
C VAL A 371 -4.07 -1.06 9.76
N ARG A 372 -4.22 -0.82 11.07
CA ARG A 372 -4.67 -1.84 12.02
C ARG A 372 -6.10 -1.56 12.50
N ALA A 373 -6.99 -2.54 12.42
CA ALA A 373 -8.27 -2.49 13.15
C ALA A 373 -8.00 -2.33 14.66
N LEU A 374 -8.85 -1.58 15.34
CA LEU A 374 -8.60 -1.21 16.75
C LEU A 374 -8.44 -2.43 17.66
N PHE A 375 -9.21 -3.49 17.42
CA PHE A 375 -9.15 -4.71 18.25
C PHE A 375 -7.80 -5.47 18.12
N VAL A 376 -7.02 -5.23 17.07
CA VAL A 376 -5.67 -5.80 16.93
C VAL A 376 -4.74 -5.26 18.04
N GLU A 377 -4.93 -3.99 18.41
CA GLU A 377 -4.16 -3.33 19.48
C GLU A 377 -4.85 -3.40 20.85
N PHE A 378 -6.19 -3.51 20.86
CA PHE A 378 -7.02 -3.48 22.06
C PHE A 378 -8.02 -4.66 22.08
N PRO A 379 -7.55 -5.92 22.11
CA PRO A 379 -8.42 -7.10 22.04
C PRO A 379 -9.39 -7.23 23.22
N ASP A 380 -9.01 -6.70 24.39
CA ASP A 380 -9.82 -6.74 25.63
C ASP A 380 -10.85 -5.60 25.70
N ASP A 381 -10.88 -4.69 24.73
CA ASP A 381 -11.85 -3.60 24.69
C ASP A 381 -13.02 -3.96 23.74
N PRO A 382 -14.22 -4.29 24.27
CA PRO A 382 -15.36 -4.70 23.44
C PRO A 382 -15.76 -3.66 22.41
N GLY A 383 -15.59 -2.36 22.69
CA GLY A 383 -15.88 -1.29 21.74
C GLY A 383 -14.94 -1.29 20.55
N ALA A 384 -13.70 -1.69 20.72
CA ALA A 384 -12.71 -1.76 19.66
C ALA A 384 -13.07 -2.77 18.54
N TRP A 385 -13.87 -3.79 18.86
CA TRP A 385 -14.32 -4.81 17.90
C TRP A 385 -15.42 -4.32 16.95
N THR A 386 -16.08 -3.23 17.28
CA THR A 386 -17.21 -2.69 16.49
C THR A 386 -16.85 -1.47 15.65
N VAL A 387 -15.61 -0.97 15.77
CA VAL A 387 -15.16 0.22 15.01
C VAL A 387 -14.61 -0.21 13.66
N GLU A 388 -15.24 0.26 12.59
CA GLU A 388 -14.86 -0.03 11.20
C GLU A 388 -14.50 1.22 10.38
N ASP A 389 -14.60 2.40 10.99
CA ASP A 389 -14.42 3.72 10.37
C ASP A 389 -13.24 4.52 10.94
N ALA A 390 -12.41 3.85 11.74
CA ALA A 390 -11.16 4.36 12.30
C ALA A 390 -10.14 3.22 12.45
N TYR A 391 -8.87 3.57 12.56
CA TYR A 391 -7.78 2.59 12.63
C TYR A 391 -6.58 3.13 13.39
N LEU A 392 -5.64 2.25 13.74
CA LEU A 392 -4.29 2.64 14.12
C LEU A 392 -3.36 2.59 12.91
N PHE A 393 -2.65 3.67 12.67
CA PHE A 393 -1.53 3.72 11.75
C PHE A 393 -0.25 3.38 12.54
N GLY A 394 0.24 2.16 12.37
CA GLY A 394 1.24 1.58 13.25
C GLY A 394 0.67 1.28 14.65
N SER A 395 1.48 1.47 15.69
CA SER A 395 1.12 1.14 17.08
C SER A 395 0.49 2.30 17.85
N ASP A 396 0.75 3.57 17.43
CA ASP A 396 0.54 4.71 18.34
C ASP A 396 -0.29 5.86 17.76
N ILE A 397 -0.54 5.89 16.45
CA ILE A 397 -1.31 6.96 15.81
C ILE A 397 -2.71 6.45 15.45
N TYR A 398 -3.74 6.98 16.12
CA TYR A 398 -5.13 6.74 15.82
C TYR A 398 -5.59 7.70 14.72
N VAL A 399 -6.26 7.16 13.70
CA VAL A 399 -6.73 7.92 12.54
C VAL A 399 -8.22 7.65 12.32
N ALA A 400 -9.01 8.72 12.30
CA ALA A 400 -10.44 8.65 11.94
C ALA A 400 -10.73 9.68 10.82
N PRO A 401 -10.80 9.22 9.56
CA PRO A 401 -11.11 10.09 8.44
C PRO A 401 -12.53 10.69 8.53
N LEU A 402 -12.73 11.87 7.96
CA LEU A 402 -14.06 12.44 7.77
C LEU A 402 -14.73 11.80 6.55
N MET A 403 -15.66 10.88 6.77
CA MET A 403 -16.40 10.21 5.69
C MET A 403 -17.42 11.12 5.02
N GLU A 404 -17.86 12.17 5.73
CA GLU A 404 -18.78 13.19 5.22
C GLU A 404 -18.15 14.59 5.29
N ASN A 405 -18.75 15.55 4.60
CA ASN A 405 -18.33 16.95 4.66
C ASN A 405 -18.77 17.58 5.98
N ALA A 406 -17.98 17.35 7.02
CA ALA A 406 -18.18 17.83 8.38
C ALA A 406 -16.87 18.40 8.95
N LYS A 407 -16.97 19.09 10.09
CA LYS A 407 -15.80 19.59 10.84
C LYS A 407 -15.48 18.74 12.07
N SER A 408 -16.43 17.93 12.50
CA SER A 408 -16.30 16.99 13.63
C SER A 408 -17.01 15.69 13.34
N ARG A 409 -16.70 14.68 14.11
CA ARG A 409 -17.48 13.43 14.15
C ARG A 409 -17.31 12.74 15.50
N PRO A 410 -18.30 11.92 15.90
CA PRO A 410 -18.12 11.01 17.02
C PRO A 410 -17.10 9.92 16.66
N VAL A 411 -16.20 9.62 17.59
CA VAL A 411 -15.22 8.54 17.50
C VAL A 411 -15.17 7.77 18.81
N TYR A 412 -14.99 6.46 18.73
CA TYR A 412 -14.73 5.62 19.89
C TYR A 412 -13.23 5.55 20.14
N LEU A 413 -12.80 5.90 21.34
CA LEU A 413 -11.41 5.79 21.78
C LEU A 413 -11.27 4.59 22.72
N PRO A 414 -10.39 3.63 22.41
CA PRO A 414 -10.08 2.52 23.30
C PRO A 414 -9.31 3.02 24.53
N GLY A 415 -9.02 2.12 25.47
CA GLY A 415 -8.44 2.43 26.78
C GLY A 415 -7.20 3.32 26.71
N GLY A 416 -7.03 4.17 27.75
CA GLY A 416 -5.94 5.13 27.86
C GLY A 416 -6.33 6.58 27.60
N LYS A 417 -5.33 7.42 27.37
CA LYS A 417 -5.50 8.82 26.97
C LYS A 417 -4.92 9.01 25.57
N TRP A 418 -5.54 9.92 24.83
CA TRP A 418 -5.19 10.23 23.45
C TRP A 418 -4.96 11.73 23.30
N ILE A 419 -3.86 12.11 22.69
CA ILE A 419 -3.47 13.49 22.48
C ILE A 419 -3.64 13.83 21.00
N ASP A 420 -4.40 14.88 20.72
CA ASP A 420 -4.60 15.35 19.35
C ASP A 420 -3.27 15.82 18.75
N TYR A 421 -2.93 15.23 17.61
CA TYR A 421 -1.67 15.50 16.89
C TYR A 421 -1.53 16.95 16.45
N GLN A 422 -2.68 17.60 16.12
CA GLN A 422 -2.71 18.96 15.57
C GLN A 422 -2.82 20.03 16.66
N THR A 423 -3.58 19.76 17.72
CA THR A 423 -3.96 20.77 18.73
C THR A 423 -3.33 20.53 20.11
N GLY A 424 -2.88 19.31 20.39
CA GLY A 424 -2.38 18.91 21.71
C GLY A 424 -3.48 18.66 22.75
N LYS A 425 -4.78 18.78 22.38
CA LYS A 425 -5.90 18.50 23.28
C LYS A 425 -5.93 17.02 23.66
N THR A 426 -6.27 16.73 24.92
CA THR A 426 -6.35 15.37 25.44
C THR A 426 -7.79 14.88 25.45
N TYR A 427 -7.96 13.62 25.03
CA TYR A 427 -9.23 12.90 25.03
C TYR A 427 -9.08 11.59 25.80
N TYR A 428 -10.19 11.03 26.25
CA TYR A 428 -10.24 9.85 27.11
C TYR A 428 -11.07 8.73 26.48
N ARG A 429 -10.92 7.52 27.00
CA ARG A 429 -11.67 6.33 26.60
C ARG A 429 -13.17 6.60 26.43
N GLY A 430 -13.79 5.94 25.46
CA GLY A 430 -15.21 6.00 25.15
C GLY A 430 -15.52 6.89 23.95
N TRP A 431 -16.80 7.21 23.77
CA TRP A 431 -17.25 8.06 22.67
C TRP A 431 -16.91 9.54 22.93
N ASN A 432 -16.30 10.17 21.95
CA ASN A 432 -15.93 11.58 21.97
C ASN A 432 -16.37 12.23 20.66
N ASP A 433 -16.98 13.40 20.70
CA ASP A 433 -17.17 14.23 19.52
C ASP A 433 -15.93 15.12 19.34
N ILE A 434 -15.20 14.91 18.25
CA ILE A 434 -13.88 15.54 18.04
C ILE A 434 -13.93 16.39 16.77
N GLU A 435 -13.56 17.65 16.93
CA GLU A 435 -13.35 18.57 15.80
C GLU A 435 -11.97 18.32 15.18
N THR A 436 -11.90 18.44 13.85
CA THR A 436 -10.62 18.40 13.12
C THR A 436 -9.89 19.73 13.23
N GLY A 437 -8.56 19.69 13.11
CA GLY A 437 -7.72 20.87 12.94
C GLY A 437 -7.68 21.37 11.49
N GLU A 438 -6.51 21.91 11.08
CA GLU A 438 -6.28 22.36 9.70
C GLU A 438 -6.37 21.18 8.70
N ILE A 439 -5.91 20.00 9.10
CA ILE A 439 -6.03 18.76 8.34
C ILE A 439 -7.40 18.15 8.62
N PRO A 440 -8.25 17.90 7.62
CA PRO A 440 -9.61 17.40 7.80
C PRO A 440 -9.64 15.88 8.11
N CYS A 441 -9.02 15.53 9.23
CA CYS A 441 -8.94 14.16 9.76
C CYS A 441 -8.69 14.24 11.27
N ILE A 442 -9.30 13.35 12.02
CA ILE A 442 -8.98 13.19 13.44
C ILE A 442 -7.73 12.32 13.52
N ILE A 443 -6.67 12.89 14.10
CA ILE A 443 -5.37 12.25 14.25
C ILE A 443 -4.97 12.38 15.71
N LEU A 444 -4.97 11.27 16.43
CA LEU A 444 -4.63 11.25 17.85
C LEU A 444 -3.42 10.35 18.07
N VAL A 445 -2.63 10.67 19.09
CA VAL A 445 -1.47 9.88 19.47
C VAL A 445 -1.67 9.35 20.88
N ARG A 446 -1.32 8.09 21.11
CA ARG A 446 -1.39 7.44 22.42
C ARG A 446 -0.54 8.19 23.44
N GLU A 447 -1.04 8.42 24.67
CA GLU A 447 -0.24 8.99 25.75
C GLU A 447 0.98 8.10 26.05
N GLY A 448 2.13 8.75 26.23
CA GLY A 448 3.40 8.06 26.45
C GLY A 448 4.07 7.53 25.19
N ALA A 449 3.52 7.78 24.03
CA ALA A 449 4.18 7.45 22.77
C ALA A 449 5.30 8.46 22.44
N VAL A 450 6.39 7.94 21.90
CA VAL A 450 7.48 8.72 21.29
C VAL A 450 7.38 8.56 19.78
N ILE A 451 7.00 9.63 19.09
CA ILE A 451 6.88 9.63 17.62
C ILE A 451 8.09 10.34 17.01
N PRO A 452 8.98 9.60 16.34
CA PRO A 452 10.12 10.22 15.67
C PRO A 452 9.69 10.95 14.39
N HIS A 453 10.21 12.18 14.24
CA HIS A 453 9.98 13.05 13.09
C HIS A 453 11.30 13.45 12.44
N ALA A 454 11.29 13.61 11.12
CA ALA A 454 12.38 14.21 10.37
C ALA A 454 12.10 15.69 10.04
N LYS A 455 13.14 16.43 9.71
CA LYS A 455 12.97 17.71 9.01
C LYS A 455 12.36 17.44 7.62
N LEU A 456 11.51 18.38 7.20
CA LEU A 456 10.85 18.28 5.88
C LEU A 456 11.89 18.21 4.75
N ALA A 457 11.73 17.21 3.89
CA ALA A 457 12.49 17.05 2.66
C ALA A 457 11.52 16.92 1.46
N GLN A 458 11.99 17.22 0.25
CA GLN A 458 11.16 17.15 -0.96
C GLN A 458 11.12 15.75 -1.61
N SER A 459 11.96 14.84 -1.15
CA SER A 459 11.98 13.41 -1.47
C SER A 459 12.57 12.63 -0.31
N THR A 460 12.30 11.34 -0.24
CA THR A 460 12.74 10.49 0.87
C THR A 460 14.25 10.33 0.93
N ASP A 461 14.95 10.39 -0.21
CA ASP A 461 16.42 10.35 -0.32
C ASP A 461 17.11 11.60 0.25
N LYS A 462 16.37 12.70 0.45
CA LYS A 462 16.85 13.96 1.02
C LYS A 462 16.53 14.11 2.50
N ILE A 463 15.94 13.12 3.13
CA ILE A 463 15.67 13.15 4.58
C ILE A 463 17.00 13.05 5.34
N ASP A 464 17.20 13.98 6.27
CA ASP A 464 18.35 13.97 7.19
C ASP A 464 18.08 13.04 8.37
N TRP A 465 18.53 11.81 8.25
CA TRP A 465 18.42 10.79 9.28
C TRP A 465 19.39 10.97 10.45
N SER A 466 20.32 11.90 10.35
CA SER A 466 21.26 12.22 11.45
C SER A 466 20.68 13.18 12.49
N ASN A 467 19.54 13.82 12.19
CA ASN A 467 18.86 14.78 13.07
C ASN A 467 17.37 14.44 13.18
N ILE A 468 16.99 13.73 14.21
CA ILE A 468 15.62 13.25 14.45
C ILE A 468 15.00 14.00 15.63
N GLU A 469 13.79 14.51 15.43
CA GLU A 469 12.97 15.08 16.49
C GLU A 469 12.12 13.97 17.12
N LEU A 470 12.30 13.73 18.41
CA LEU A 470 11.48 12.80 19.19
C LEU A 470 10.38 13.59 19.90
N ARG A 471 9.15 13.45 19.42
CA ARG A 471 7.98 14.07 20.06
C ARG A 471 7.36 13.11 21.05
N VAL A 472 7.30 13.53 22.32
CA VAL A 472 6.64 12.82 23.40
C VAL A 472 5.21 13.33 23.52
N TYR A 473 4.24 12.44 23.48
CA TYR A 473 2.82 12.80 23.58
C TYR A 473 2.30 12.50 24.98
N GLY A 474 1.75 13.54 25.63
CA GLY A 474 1.25 13.49 27.01
C GLY A 474 2.34 13.71 28.05
N ASN A 475 2.13 13.16 29.25
CA ASN A 475 2.95 13.49 30.41
C ASN A 475 3.34 12.24 31.25
N SER A 476 3.53 11.10 30.59
CA SER A 476 3.90 9.84 31.24
C SER A 476 5.31 9.89 31.82
N GLU A 477 5.56 9.23 32.95
CA GLU A 477 6.89 9.11 33.55
C GLU A 477 7.89 8.39 32.63
N VAL A 478 7.40 7.42 31.86
CA VAL A 478 8.16 6.69 30.85
C VAL A 478 7.44 6.80 29.52
N ALA A 479 8.14 7.27 28.49
CA ALA A 479 7.64 7.32 27.12
C ALA A 479 8.40 6.30 26.25
N LYS A 480 7.68 5.67 25.31
CA LYS A 480 8.21 4.58 24.49
C LYS A 480 7.92 4.82 23.01
N GLY A 481 8.82 4.33 22.16
CA GLY A 481 8.65 4.33 20.72
C GLY A 481 9.64 3.42 20.05
N VAL A 482 9.67 3.47 18.74
CA VAL A 482 10.63 2.72 17.92
C VAL A 482 11.20 3.61 16.82
N ILE A 483 12.43 3.32 16.40
CA ILE A 483 13.08 3.96 15.27
C ILE A 483 13.81 2.88 14.44
N CYS A 484 13.87 3.09 13.15
CA CYS A 484 14.64 2.26 12.22
C CYS A 484 15.35 3.18 11.22
N LEU A 485 16.66 3.04 11.09
CA LEU A 485 17.41 3.79 10.09
C LEU A 485 17.50 2.98 8.79
N PRO A 486 17.38 3.60 7.62
CA PRO A 486 17.52 2.90 6.34
C PRO A 486 18.92 2.31 6.12
N SER A 487 19.94 2.85 6.79
CA SER A 487 21.34 2.44 6.64
C SER A 487 21.64 1.03 7.14
N ASP A 488 20.96 0.58 8.22
CA ASP A 488 21.17 -0.75 8.81
C ASP A 488 19.89 -1.59 8.89
N ASN A 489 18.74 -0.94 8.67
CA ASN A 489 17.43 -1.57 8.68
C ASN A 489 17.12 -2.36 9.98
N LYS A 490 17.62 -1.86 11.12
CA LYS A 490 17.40 -2.45 12.44
C LYS A 490 16.35 -1.66 13.22
N LEU A 491 15.41 -2.39 13.80
CA LEU A 491 14.42 -1.79 14.70
C LEU A 491 15.04 -1.56 16.08
N VAL A 492 15.03 -0.31 16.52
CA VAL A 492 15.60 0.12 17.81
C VAL A 492 14.46 0.63 18.69
N SER A 493 14.31 0.07 19.89
CA SER A 493 13.36 0.55 20.90
C SER A 493 13.87 1.84 21.54
N LEU A 494 13.02 2.85 21.60
CA LEU A 494 13.26 4.12 22.31
C LEU A 494 12.56 4.06 23.67
N ILE A 495 13.28 4.36 24.75
CA ILE A 495 12.74 4.55 26.08
C ILE A 495 13.26 5.91 26.58
N LEU A 496 12.33 6.79 26.91
CA LEU A 496 12.61 8.10 27.45
C LEU A 496 12.01 8.22 28.85
N ASN A 497 12.80 8.64 29.80
CA ASN A 497 12.36 8.90 31.18
C ASN A 497 12.17 10.40 31.41
N LYS A 498 11.07 10.74 32.05
CA LYS A 498 10.76 12.10 32.45
C LYS A 498 11.72 12.58 33.54
N LYS A 499 12.27 13.77 33.36
CA LYS A 499 13.14 14.43 34.32
C LYS A 499 12.73 15.90 34.48
N GLY A 500 11.94 16.18 35.51
CA GLY A 500 11.31 17.47 35.68
C GLY A 500 10.30 17.75 34.57
N ASN A 501 10.48 18.81 33.80
CA ASN A 501 9.63 19.18 32.66
C ASN A 501 10.17 18.69 31.30
N SER A 502 11.22 17.88 31.29
CA SER A 502 11.84 17.37 30.07
C SER A 502 11.95 15.84 30.10
N TYR A 503 12.37 15.24 28.99
CA TYR A 503 12.68 13.83 28.89
C TYR A 503 14.14 13.62 28.53
N ILE A 504 14.71 12.52 29.00
CA ILE A 504 16.03 12.04 28.62
C ILE A 504 15.95 10.66 28.00
N VAL A 505 16.75 10.38 26.98
CA VAL A 505 16.85 9.05 26.36
C VAL A 505 17.59 8.12 27.32
N GLU A 506 16.89 7.11 27.81
CA GLU A 506 17.49 6.03 28.61
C GLU A 506 18.00 4.90 27.70
N LYS A 507 17.20 4.55 26.67
CA LYS A 507 17.52 3.49 25.72
C LYS A 507 17.20 3.91 24.30
N GLY A 508 18.01 3.47 23.35
CA GLY A 508 17.76 3.69 21.93
C GLY A 508 18.59 4.82 21.32
N GLN A 509 19.65 5.28 22.02
CA GLN A 509 20.62 6.17 21.39
C GLN A 509 21.33 5.44 20.25
N ILE A 510 21.32 6.04 19.06
CA ILE A 510 22.00 5.53 17.88
C ILE A 510 23.24 6.38 17.60
N GLU A 511 24.37 5.75 17.36
CA GLU A 511 25.60 6.44 17.01
C GLU A 511 25.43 7.28 15.73
N GLY A 512 25.91 8.52 15.78
CA GLY A 512 25.78 9.45 14.66
C GLY A 512 24.41 10.13 14.52
N VAL A 513 23.40 9.78 15.36
CA VAL A 513 22.08 10.40 15.35
C VAL A 513 21.90 11.36 16.53
N LYS A 514 21.54 12.59 16.22
CA LYS A 514 21.18 13.61 17.23
C LYS A 514 19.67 13.62 17.41
N TYR A 515 19.23 13.48 18.65
CA TYR A 515 17.83 13.60 19.03
C TYR A 515 17.51 14.98 19.59
N GLN A 516 16.45 15.59 19.06
CA GLN A 516 15.81 16.77 19.66
C GLN A 516 14.51 16.30 20.30
N ILE A 517 14.39 16.41 21.62
CA ILE A 517 13.20 15.95 22.35
C ILE A 517 12.24 17.12 22.54
N LYS A 518 10.98 16.92 22.18
CA LYS A 518 9.90 17.89 22.34
C LYS A 518 8.69 17.28 23.02
#